data_c103dd9966fba5c85100306f8301891d
#
_entry.id   c103dd9966fba5c85100306f8301891d
#
_cell.length_a   1.000
_cell.length_b   1.000
_cell.length_c   1.000
_cell.angle_alpha   90.00
_cell.angle_beta   90.00
_cell.angle_gamma   90.00
#
_symmetry.space_group_name_H-M   'P 1'
#
loop_
_entity.id
_entity.type
_entity.pdbx_description
1 polymer ?
#
loop_
_entity_poly.entity_id
_entity_poly.type
_entity_poly.pdbx_seq_one_letter_code
_entity_poly.pdbx_strand_id
1 'polypeptide(L)'
;TLEDAGAELAWCIYDSTESFSTELAAMQEDSPVDIILSLGNRETETAVDYLQAGQEEEQPFRLYGEGCSEKAVYYLDKGVITALVVPNEFNMGYQSMRSIAKQLQYKLSSADSEQVDSLVVKKENLYDEENQKILFPIVQ
;
A
#
# COMPACT_ATOMS: atom_id res chain seq x y z
N THR A 1 -18.31 3.51 -8.38
CA THR A 1 -17.63 3.78 -7.09
C THR A 1 -17.92 2.65 -6.10
N LEU A 2 -17.21 2.61 -4.96
CA LEU A 2 -17.49 1.63 -3.89
C LEU A 2 -18.90 1.81 -3.33
N GLU A 3 -19.37 3.04 -3.21
CA GLU A 3 -20.74 3.37 -2.79
C GLU A 3 -21.78 2.83 -3.76
N ASP A 4 -21.53 2.89 -5.07
CA ASP A 4 -22.44 2.31 -6.09
C ASP A 4 -22.54 0.78 -5.96
N ALA A 5 -21.55 0.14 -5.38
CA ALA A 5 -21.55 -1.29 -5.07
C ALA A 5 -22.22 -1.62 -3.72
N GLY A 6 -22.73 -0.62 -3.00
CA GLY A 6 -23.36 -0.78 -1.69
C GLY A 6 -22.38 -1.02 -0.54
N ALA A 7 -21.10 -0.66 -0.72
CA ALA A 7 -20.10 -0.73 0.35
C ALA A 7 -20.23 0.49 1.27
N GLU A 8 -20.22 0.24 2.57
CA GLU A 8 -20.08 1.28 3.58
C GLU A 8 -18.60 1.62 3.79
N LEU A 9 -18.25 2.90 3.80
CA LEU A 9 -16.88 3.36 3.96
C LEU A 9 -16.72 4.09 5.29
N ALA A 10 -15.81 3.62 6.12
CA ALA A 10 -15.41 4.26 7.36
C ALA A 10 -13.90 4.59 7.34
N TRP A 11 -13.52 5.64 8.05
CA TRP A 11 -12.13 6.09 8.16
C TRP A 11 -11.60 5.79 9.55
N CYS A 12 -10.49 5.04 9.62
CA CYS A 12 -9.71 4.86 10.82
C CYS A 12 -8.52 5.83 10.79
N ILE A 13 -8.54 6.85 11.64
CA ILE A 13 -7.47 7.85 11.76
C ILE A 13 -6.79 7.64 13.11
N TYR A 14 -5.49 7.40 13.12
CA TYR A 14 -4.74 7.08 14.31
C TYR A 14 -3.34 7.74 14.30
N ASP A 15 -2.76 7.91 15.48
CA ASP A 15 -1.43 8.51 15.67
C ASP A 15 -0.37 7.51 16.15
N SER A 16 -0.80 6.37 16.70
CA SER A 16 0.07 5.31 17.20
C SER A 16 -0.51 3.92 16.91
N THR A 17 0.31 2.88 17.01
CA THR A 17 -0.14 1.49 16.85
C THR A 17 -1.17 1.10 17.91
N GLU A 18 -1.05 1.64 19.13
CA GLU A 18 -1.99 1.39 20.22
C GLU A 18 -3.35 2.04 19.94
N SER A 19 -3.37 3.29 19.46
CA SER A 19 -4.61 3.97 19.06
C SER A 19 -5.27 3.29 17.86
N PHE A 20 -4.51 2.79 16.88
CA PHE A 20 -5.04 1.99 15.79
C PHE A 20 -5.79 0.75 16.29
N SER A 21 -5.18 -0.01 17.20
CA SER A 21 -5.81 -1.23 17.74
C SER A 21 -7.10 -0.92 18.48
N THR A 22 -7.13 0.18 19.22
CA THR A 22 -8.31 0.62 19.96
C THR A 22 -9.44 1.06 19.05
N GLU A 23 -9.11 1.89 18.05
CA GLU A 23 -10.07 2.39 17.06
C GLU A 23 -10.65 1.25 16.22
N LEU A 24 -9.79 0.32 15.77
CA LEU A 24 -10.24 -0.82 14.97
C LEU A 24 -11.14 -1.75 15.80
N ALA A 25 -10.81 -2.00 17.06
CA ALA A 25 -11.65 -2.81 17.97
C ALA A 25 -13.03 -2.17 18.16
N ALA A 26 -13.08 -0.86 18.37
CA ALA A 26 -14.35 -0.14 18.49
C ALA A 26 -15.19 -0.21 17.19
N MET A 27 -14.54 -0.07 16.04
CA MET A 27 -15.22 -0.22 14.74
C MET A 27 -15.79 -1.63 14.57
N GLN A 28 -15.05 -2.66 14.97
CA GLN A 28 -15.50 -4.06 14.88
C GLN A 28 -16.71 -4.38 15.79
N GLU A 29 -16.81 -3.69 16.93
CA GLU A 29 -17.97 -3.85 17.83
C GLU A 29 -19.24 -3.22 17.25
N ASP A 30 -19.11 -2.04 16.60
CA ASP A 30 -20.26 -1.32 16.04
C ASP A 30 -20.72 -1.91 14.71
N SER A 31 -19.77 -2.22 13.84
CA SER A 31 -20.03 -2.77 12.50
C SER A 31 -18.82 -3.58 12.03
N PRO A 32 -18.94 -4.92 11.91
CA PRO A 32 -17.81 -5.74 11.47
C PRO A 32 -17.19 -5.25 10.16
N VAL A 33 -15.87 -5.10 10.16
CA VAL A 33 -15.09 -4.65 9.00
C VAL A 33 -14.66 -5.86 8.18
N ASP A 34 -15.10 -5.95 6.92
CA ASP A 34 -14.74 -7.03 6.02
C ASP A 34 -13.40 -6.79 5.30
N ILE A 35 -13.08 -5.51 5.07
CA ILE A 35 -11.91 -5.09 4.26
C ILE A 35 -11.23 -3.89 4.92
N ILE A 36 -9.92 -3.97 5.05
CA ILE A 36 -9.07 -2.81 5.36
C ILE A 36 -8.25 -2.45 4.13
N LEU A 37 -8.28 -1.17 3.77
CA LEU A 37 -7.41 -0.58 2.77
C LEU A 37 -6.46 0.40 3.47
N SER A 38 -5.18 0.03 3.60
CA SER A 38 -4.15 0.87 4.18
C SER A 38 -3.43 1.70 3.11
N LEU A 39 -3.25 3.00 3.39
CA LEU A 39 -2.71 3.98 2.44
C LEU A 39 -1.28 4.37 2.83
N GLY A 40 -0.34 3.46 2.65
CA GLY A 40 1.08 3.67 2.88
C GLY A 40 1.78 2.49 3.56
N ASN A 41 3.12 2.47 3.51
CA ASN A 41 3.93 1.40 4.10
C ASN A 41 3.69 1.23 5.61
N ARG A 42 3.72 2.34 6.35
CA ARG A 42 3.56 2.33 7.81
C ARG A 42 2.18 1.81 8.22
N GLU A 43 1.15 2.27 7.54
CA GLU A 43 -0.23 1.90 7.76
C GLU A 43 -0.45 0.41 7.46
N THR A 44 0.15 -0.08 6.37
CA THR A 44 0.13 -1.51 6.02
C THR A 44 0.82 -2.36 7.08
N GLU A 45 2.01 -1.94 7.55
CA GLU A 45 2.74 -2.66 8.60
C GLU A 45 2.01 -2.65 9.94
N THR A 46 1.35 -1.55 10.29
CA THR A 46 0.55 -1.44 11.53
C THR A 46 -0.65 -2.39 11.49
N ALA A 47 -1.34 -2.47 10.34
CA ALA A 47 -2.45 -3.41 10.17
C ALA A 47 -1.99 -4.88 10.24
N VAL A 48 -0.80 -5.18 9.68
CA VAL A 48 -0.18 -6.51 9.83
C VAL A 48 0.14 -6.82 11.28
N ASP A 49 0.71 -5.87 12.03
CA ASP A 49 1.04 -6.08 13.45
C ASP A 49 -0.21 -6.39 14.27
N TYR A 50 -1.30 -5.69 14.00
CA TYR A 50 -2.59 -5.96 14.62
C TYR A 50 -3.06 -7.39 14.35
N LEU A 51 -3.02 -7.83 13.08
CA LEU A 51 -3.41 -9.20 12.71
C LEU A 51 -2.52 -10.27 13.34
N GLN A 52 -1.22 -9.98 13.49
CA GLN A 52 -0.29 -10.93 14.11
C GLN A 52 -0.40 -10.97 15.65
N ALA A 53 -0.84 -9.90 16.27
CA ALA A 53 -1.10 -9.85 17.71
C ALA A 53 -2.40 -10.56 18.10
N GLY A 54 -3.37 -10.63 17.19
CA GLY A 54 -4.59 -11.42 17.36
C GLY A 54 -4.28 -12.92 17.39
N GLN A 55 -4.90 -13.66 18.31
CA GLN A 55 -4.76 -15.12 18.42
C GLN A 55 -5.87 -15.86 17.68
N GLU A 56 -6.56 -15.20 16.76
CA GLU A 56 -7.66 -15.77 16.02
C GLU A 56 -7.16 -16.75 14.96
N GLU A 57 -7.81 -17.91 14.85
CA GLU A 57 -7.45 -18.92 13.83
C GLU A 57 -7.79 -18.45 12.41
N GLU A 58 -8.79 -17.55 12.27
CA GLU A 58 -9.20 -16.96 11.00
C GLU A 58 -8.96 -15.45 11.01
N GLN A 59 -8.49 -14.93 9.88
CA GLN A 59 -8.26 -13.50 9.73
C GLN A 59 -9.61 -12.77 9.66
N PRO A 60 -9.87 -11.80 10.56
CA PRO A 60 -11.19 -11.18 10.69
C PRO A 60 -11.59 -10.31 9.50
N PHE A 61 -10.63 -9.84 8.72
CA PHE A 61 -10.85 -9.01 7.52
C PHE A 61 -9.78 -9.27 6.45
N ARG A 62 -10.03 -8.82 5.23
CA ARG A 62 -9.04 -8.83 4.14
C ARG A 62 -8.24 -7.54 4.16
N LEU A 63 -6.91 -7.66 4.14
CA LEU A 63 -5.99 -6.52 4.12
C LEU A 63 -5.48 -6.26 2.71
N TYR A 64 -5.70 -5.05 2.23
CA TYR A 64 -5.10 -4.48 1.03
C TYR A 64 -4.22 -3.32 1.46
N GLY A 65 -2.97 -3.29 0.98
CA GLY A 65 -1.99 -2.30 1.40
C GLY A 65 -1.38 -1.53 0.24
N GLU A 66 -0.71 -0.44 0.59
CA GLU A 66 0.16 0.30 -0.31
C GLU A 66 1.60 0.21 0.19
N GLY A 67 2.55 0.09 -0.76
CA GLY A 67 3.97 0.09 -0.49
C GLY A 67 4.67 -1.23 -0.80
N CYS A 68 5.98 -1.27 -0.54
CA CYS A 68 6.84 -2.42 -0.86
C CYS A 68 7.92 -2.67 0.20
N SER A 69 7.64 -2.39 1.48
CA SER A 69 8.60 -2.73 2.54
C SER A 69 8.83 -4.24 2.61
N GLU A 70 10.00 -4.65 3.07
CA GLU A 70 10.35 -6.07 3.23
C GLU A 70 9.30 -6.82 4.07
N LYS A 71 8.77 -6.16 5.10
CA LYS A 71 7.72 -6.71 5.95
C LYS A 71 6.42 -6.90 5.19
N ALA A 72 5.98 -5.89 4.43
CA ALA A 72 4.76 -5.98 3.63
C ALA A 72 4.85 -7.09 2.59
N VAL A 73 5.98 -7.18 1.87
CA VAL A 73 6.25 -8.24 0.88
C VAL A 73 6.26 -9.63 1.53
N TYR A 74 6.90 -9.78 2.70
CA TYR A 74 6.90 -11.03 3.43
C TYR A 74 5.49 -11.50 3.81
N TYR A 75 4.64 -10.60 4.31
CA TYR A 75 3.28 -10.94 4.70
C TYR A 75 2.31 -11.09 3.52
N LEU A 76 2.61 -10.48 2.37
CA LEU A 76 1.94 -10.80 1.11
C LEU A 76 2.23 -12.25 0.69
N ASP A 77 3.50 -12.69 0.75
CA ASP A 77 3.89 -14.07 0.45
C ASP A 77 3.25 -15.08 1.42
N LYS A 78 3.10 -14.71 2.68
CA LYS A 78 2.36 -15.51 3.68
C LYS A 78 0.86 -15.53 3.47
N GLY A 79 0.31 -14.63 2.65
CA GLY A 79 -1.13 -14.52 2.37
C GLY A 79 -1.91 -13.75 3.45
N VAL A 80 -1.23 -13.07 4.39
CA VAL A 80 -1.84 -12.18 5.37
C VAL A 80 -2.33 -10.90 4.68
N ILE A 81 -1.55 -10.36 3.76
CA ILE A 81 -1.96 -9.28 2.87
C ILE A 81 -2.53 -9.89 1.60
N THR A 82 -3.70 -9.43 1.18
CA THR A 82 -4.39 -9.94 -0.02
C THR A 82 -3.77 -9.40 -1.31
N ALA A 83 -3.44 -8.10 -1.33
CA ALA A 83 -2.71 -7.47 -2.42
C ALA A 83 -2.03 -6.19 -1.94
N LEU A 84 -0.96 -5.79 -2.62
CA LEU A 84 -0.26 -4.53 -2.45
C LEU A 84 -0.36 -3.69 -3.72
N VAL A 85 -0.62 -2.41 -3.55
CA VAL A 85 -0.40 -1.40 -4.58
C VAL A 85 1.02 -0.88 -4.40
N VAL A 86 1.88 -1.15 -5.36
CA VAL A 86 3.30 -0.80 -5.31
C VAL A 86 3.58 0.36 -6.27
N PRO A 87 3.88 1.56 -5.76
CA PRO A 87 4.29 2.68 -6.60
C PRO A 87 5.68 2.41 -7.18
N ASN A 88 5.88 2.79 -8.44
CA ASN A 88 7.21 2.71 -9.07
C ASN A 88 8.04 3.94 -8.65
N GLU A 89 8.52 3.94 -7.41
CA GLU A 89 9.25 5.06 -6.79
C GLU A 89 10.52 5.43 -7.56
N PHE A 90 11.22 4.43 -8.11
CA PHE A 90 12.41 4.69 -8.92
C PHE A 90 12.07 5.49 -10.17
N ASN A 91 11.02 5.09 -10.90
CA ASN A 91 10.61 5.81 -12.10
C ASN A 91 10.03 7.20 -11.77
N MET A 92 9.31 7.33 -10.66
CA MET A 92 8.84 8.63 -10.15
C MET A 92 10.02 9.57 -9.90
N GLY A 93 11.06 9.12 -9.20
CA GLY A 93 12.27 9.90 -8.95
C GLY A 93 13.01 10.25 -10.24
N TYR A 94 13.21 9.29 -11.13
CA TYR A 94 13.86 9.51 -12.43
C TYR A 94 13.11 10.54 -13.30
N GLN A 95 11.79 10.39 -13.46
CA GLN A 95 10.98 11.31 -14.26
C GLN A 95 10.96 12.73 -13.66
N SER A 96 10.89 12.84 -12.33
CA SER A 96 10.97 14.12 -11.64
C SER A 96 12.29 14.84 -11.92
N MET A 97 13.42 14.14 -11.78
CA MET A 97 14.74 14.72 -12.07
C MET A 97 14.91 15.08 -13.55
N ARG A 98 14.43 14.23 -14.44
CA ARG A 98 14.43 14.49 -15.88
C ARG A 98 13.60 15.71 -16.25
N SER A 99 12.41 15.87 -15.67
CA SER A 99 11.54 17.02 -15.90
C SER A 99 12.19 18.33 -15.43
N ILE A 100 12.77 18.32 -14.23
CA ILE A 100 13.52 19.47 -13.69
C ILE A 100 14.71 19.83 -14.58
N ALA A 101 15.50 18.84 -15.01
CA ALA A 101 16.65 19.07 -15.89
C ALA A 101 16.23 19.70 -17.25
N LYS A 102 15.16 19.21 -17.87
CA LYS A 102 14.60 19.80 -19.09
C LYS A 102 14.13 21.24 -18.84
N GLN A 103 13.42 21.49 -17.74
CA GLN A 103 12.94 22.82 -17.40
C GLN A 103 14.09 23.83 -17.28
N LEU A 104 15.17 23.46 -16.58
CA LEU A 104 16.36 24.31 -16.43
C LEU A 104 17.10 24.52 -17.76
N GLN A 105 17.26 23.45 -18.54
CA GLN A 105 17.99 23.52 -19.81
C GLN A 105 17.28 24.37 -20.87
N TYR A 106 15.97 24.25 -20.96
CA TYR A 106 15.17 24.92 -21.99
C TYR A 106 14.43 26.15 -21.46
N LYS A 107 14.64 26.55 -20.18
CA LYS A 107 14.00 27.70 -19.53
C LYS A 107 12.47 27.68 -19.68
N LEU A 108 11.88 26.50 -19.54
CA LEU A 108 10.43 26.33 -19.63
C LEU A 108 9.74 26.93 -18.38
N SER A 109 8.56 27.51 -18.58
CA SER A 109 7.79 28.12 -17.48
C SER A 109 7.05 27.10 -16.62
N SER A 110 6.86 25.88 -17.12
CA SER A 110 6.21 24.77 -16.41
C SER A 110 6.88 23.45 -16.78
N ALA A 111 6.86 22.50 -15.85
CA ALA A 111 7.23 21.12 -16.12
C ALA A 111 6.02 20.38 -16.69
N ASP A 112 6.27 19.44 -17.61
CA ASP A 112 5.25 18.50 -18.06
C ASP A 112 4.90 17.56 -16.89
N SER A 113 3.61 17.31 -16.71
CA SER A 113 3.13 16.31 -15.75
C SER A 113 3.15 14.95 -16.44
N GLU A 114 3.95 14.03 -15.92
CA GLU A 114 3.97 12.64 -16.37
C GLU A 114 3.33 11.77 -15.28
N GLN A 115 2.44 10.86 -15.69
CA GLN A 115 1.85 9.89 -14.78
C GLN A 115 2.74 8.65 -14.75
N VAL A 116 3.03 8.16 -13.55
CA VAL A 116 3.73 6.89 -13.33
C VAL A 116 2.74 5.88 -12.81
N ASP A 117 2.63 4.74 -13.48
CA ASP A 117 1.71 3.69 -13.10
C ASP A 117 2.20 2.96 -11.84
N SER A 118 1.25 2.57 -10.99
CA SER A 118 1.48 1.66 -9.87
C SER A 118 1.15 0.23 -10.29
N LEU A 119 1.81 -0.73 -9.65
CA LEU A 119 1.53 -2.16 -9.84
C LEU A 119 0.60 -2.68 -8.75
N VAL A 120 -0.25 -3.64 -9.12
CA VAL A 120 -1.00 -4.43 -8.15
C VAL A 120 -0.34 -5.79 -8.04
N VAL A 121 0.30 -6.04 -6.90
CA VAL A 121 1.02 -7.26 -6.60
C VAL A 121 0.20 -8.11 -5.64
N LYS A 122 0.04 -9.39 -6.01
CA LYS A 122 -0.61 -10.44 -5.20
C LYS A 122 0.39 -11.58 -4.98
N LYS A 123 0.07 -12.49 -4.09
CA LYS A 123 0.90 -13.68 -3.85
C LYS A 123 1.19 -14.45 -5.14
N GLU A 124 0.19 -14.59 -6.02
CA GLU A 124 0.29 -15.39 -7.25
C GLU A 124 1.28 -14.80 -8.26
N ASN A 125 1.43 -13.46 -8.30
CA ASN A 125 2.30 -12.76 -9.25
C ASN A 125 3.52 -12.10 -8.59
N LEU A 126 3.74 -12.35 -7.30
CA LEU A 126 4.83 -11.75 -6.52
C LEU A 126 6.21 -11.99 -7.17
N TYR A 127 6.40 -13.17 -7.73
CA TYR A 127 7.66 -13.60 -8.33
C TYR A 127 7.76 -13.39 -9.84
N ASP A 128 6.79 -12.75 -10.46
CA ASP A 128 6.84 -12.38 -11.87
C ASP A 128 7.99 -11.38 -12.11
N GLU A 129 8.72 -11.56 -13.21
CA GLU A 129 9.93 -10.77 -13.49
C GLU A 129 9.71 -9.27 -13.48
N GLU A 130 8.55 -8.80 -13.95
CA GLU A 130 8.20 -7.38 -13.97
C GLU A 130 8.00 -6.83 -12.55
N ASN A 131 7.33 -7.60 -11.68
CA ASN A 131 7.07 -7.21 -10.30
C ASN A 131 8.36 -7.23 -9.48
N GLN A 132 9.22 -8.23 -9.68
CA GLN A 132 10.51 -8.32 -8.99
C GLN A 132 11.43 -7.14 -9.26
N LYS A 133 11.43 -6.60 -10.48
CA LYS A 133 12.25 -5.43 -10.83
C LYS A 133 11.87 -4.18 -10.05
N ILE A 134 10.61 -4.06 -9.64
CA ILE A 134 10.11 -2.92 -8.87
C ILE A 134 10.20 -3.17 -7.37
N LEU A 135 9.86 -4.38 -6.93
CA LEU A 135 9.93 -4.77 -5.51
C LEU A 135 11.36 -4.88 -4.99
N PHE A 136 12.29 -5.32 -5.85
CA PHE A 136 13.69 -5.55 -5.48
C PHE A 136 14.63 -4.86 -6.48
N PRO A 137 14.65 -3.52 -6.53
CA PRO A 137 15.53 -2.81 -7.44
C PRO A 137 16.99 -3.14 -7.09
N ILE A 138 17.67 -3.89 -7.97
CA ILE A 138 19.10 -4.13 -7.84
C ILE A 138 19.79 -2.83 -8.23
N VAL A 139 20.34 -2.15 -7.25
CA VAL A 139 21.27 -1.03 -7.49
C VAL A 139 22.56 -1.67 -7.97
N GLN A 140 22.78 -1.65 -9.28
CA GLN A 140 24.08 -1.99 -9.90
C GLN A 140 24.99 -0.78 -9.91
#